data_020441c4adf0bff38eca0066100660b8
#
_entry.id   020441c4adf0bff38eca0066100660b8
#
_cell.length_a   1.000
_cell.length_b   1.000
_cell.length_c   1.000
_cell.angle_alpha   90.00
_cell.angle_beta   90.00
_cell.angle_gamma   90.00
#
_symmetry.space_group_name_H-M   'P 1'
#
loop_
_entity.id
_entity.type
_entity.pdbx_description
1 polymer ?
#
loop_
_entity_poly.entity_id
_entity_poly.type
_entity_poly.pdbx_seq_one_letter_code
_entity_poly.pdbx_strand_id
1 'polypeptide(L)'
;MTETCPPAKSGGRSGSSLFEGHGMRHRYAALCSVITVALLGVTACSGSSGDASSETDTLTVWTTEDLPDRVASQQAIMDRFTESSGIEVELVAIAEDQLTSVLSSSAASGELPDVIGALSLNGMNQLSTDGLLDTSAATAVVEELGADTFSPRSLELTSADGEQLSVPSDAFAQLLFYREDLFEQAGLDAPTTFEAIEAAAEALHSDEVAGIVAATAPADSFTQQTFEQFALANGCELVGDDGGVTLDSDQCQESLTFYSELLRNYSVPGNQDADTTRASYFAGDAAMTVWSSFLLDELAGLRSDALPTCAECADDPAFLAENTGIVTAIEGPQGQPAGYGEIVSWNILNDASPAAQDLVTFMMGDGYQDWLAVAPEGKIPVRLGTADNPTEYSDAWQGLEAGVDSKALLSSIYPPETLTEISTSTNQFDRWGIPQGQGALAAAVSGQFIAPQIIASMVSSGTSGEDAANQAQDEAESLKADLGQ
;
A
#
# COMPACT_ATOMS: atom_id res chain seq x y z
N MET A 1 -29.41 -59.10 22.80
CA MET A 1 -28.50 -59.91 21.98
C MET A 1 -27.43 -58.92 21.54
N THR A 2 -26.48 -58.56 22.39
CA THR A 2 -25.18 -59.16 22.77
C THR A 2 -24.37 -59.63 21.57
N GLU A 3 -23.28 -58.93 21.28
CA GLU A 3 -21.91 -59.43 21.09
C GLU A 3 -21.05 -58.21 20.67
N THR A 4 -20.27 -57.68 21.50
CA THR A 4 -18.94 -57.82 22.10
C THR A 4 -17.80 -57.81 21.08
N CYS A 5 -16.99 -56.76 21.21
CA CYS A 5 -15.64 -56.54 20.70
C CYS A 5 -14.64 -57.49 21.32
N PRO A 6 -13.48 -57.77 20.72
CA PRO A 6 -12.26 -57.80 21.49
C PRO A 6 -11.09 -57.00 20.89
N PRO A 7 -10.01 -56.79 21.69
CA PRO A 7 -9.05 -55.73 21.53
C PRO A 7 -7.75 -56.09 20.80
N ALA A 8 -7.03 -55.06 20.37
CA ALA A 8 -5.72 -55.12 19.75
C ALA A 8 -4.59 -55.50 20.71
N LYS A 9 -3.61 -56.26 20.21
CA LYS A 9 -2.32 -56.53 20.85
C LYS A 9 -1.18 -55.81 20.13
N SER A 10 -0.39 -55.15 20.95
CA SER A 10 0.92 -54.57 20.67
C SER A 10 1.96 -55.63 20.27
N GLY A 11 2.87 -55.28 19.38
CA GLY A 11 4.05 -56.02 19.06
C GLY A 11 5.07 -55.20 18.30
N GLY A 12 6.07 -54.67 19.01
CA GLY A 12 7.21 -54.02 18.41
C GLY A 12 8.22 -55.01 17.83
N ARG A 13 8.99 -54.57 16.88
CA ARG A 13 10.38 -55.01 16.64
C ARG A 13 11.14 -53.98 15.83
N SER A 14 12.25 -53.58 16.41
CA SER A 14 13.43 -52.93 15.88
C SER A 14 13.98 -53.61 14.62
N GLY A 15 14.43 -52.79 13.66
CA GLY A 15 15.24 -53.21 12.53
C GLY A 15 16.12 -52.07 12.06
N SER A 16 17.35 -52.05 12.57
CA SER A 16 18.44 -51.21 12.09
C SER A 16 18.95 -51.73 10.75
N SER A 17 19.11 -50.89 9.76
CA SER A 17 19.99 -51.14 8.62
C SER A 17 20.90 -49.95 8.38
N LEU A 18 22.17 -50.20 8.61
CA LEU A 18 23.32 -49.44 8.26
C LEU A 18 23.44 -49.29 6.72
N PHE A 19 23.64 -48.09 6.24
CA PHE A 19 24.28 -47.85 4.94
C PHE A 19 25.46 -46.92 5.15
N GLU A 20 26.64 -47.50 4.81
CA GLU A 20 27.94 -46.84 4.85
C GLU A 20 28.01 -45.73 3.81
N GLY A 21 28.36 -44.53 4.27
CA GLY A 21 28.68 -43.40 3.44
C GLY A 21 30.19 -43.35 3.15
N HIS A 22 30.54 -43.22 1.89
CA HIS A 22 31.93 -42.96 1.46
C HIS A 22 32.26 -41.49 1.74
N GLY A 23 33.17 -41.27 2.66
CA GLY A 23 33.78 -39.97 2.92
C GLY A 23 34.84 -39.61 1.89
N MET A 24 34.67 -38.49 1.25
CA MET A 24 35.72 -37.86 0.42
C MET A 24 36.36 -36.72 1.23
N ARG A 25 37.54 -37.00 1.79
CA ARG A 25 38.37 -36.06 2.52
C ARG A 25 39.13 -35.20 1.50
N HIS A 26 38.79 -33.93 1.34
CA HIS A 26 39.69 -32.94 0.71
C HIS A 26 40.56 -32.32 1.77
N ARG A 27 41.87 -32.54 1.60
CA ARG A 27 42.99 -31.98 2.38
C ARG A 27 43.17 -30.51 1.91
N TYR A 28 43.01 -29.55 2.81
CA TYR A 28 43.51 -28.21 2.61
C TYR A 28 45.00 -28.17 2.99
N ALA A 29 45.83 -27.90 2.00
CA ALA A 29 47.22 -27.58 2.19
C ALA A 29 47.35 -26.09 2.42
N ALA A 30 47.81 -25.68 3.59
CA ALA A 30 48.18 -24.31 3.91
C ALA A 30 49.50 -23.98 3.23
N LEU A 31 49.52 -22.97 2.35
CA LEU A 31 50.72 -22.32 1.87
C LEU A 31 50.84 -20.96 2.57
N CYS A 32 51.77 -20.89 3.52
CA CYS A 32 52.30 -19.64 4.03
C CYS A 32 53.23 -19.05 3.01
N SER A 33 52.88 -17.90 2.41
CA SER A 33 53.81 -17.08 1.63
C SER A 33 54.21 -15.85 2.44
N VAL A 34 55.44 -15.84 2.85
CA VAL A 34 56.16 -14.71 3.46
C VAL A 34 56.43 -13.68 2.34
N ILE A 35 55.88 -12.50 2.42
CA ILE A 35 56.23 -11.38 1.56
C ILE A 35 57.13 -10.41 2.36
N THR A 36 58.35 -10.32 1.93
CA THR A 36 59.39 -9.44 2.44
C THR A 36 59.13 -8.00 1.94
N VAL A 37 59.04 -7.06 2.87
CA VAL A 37 58.97 -5.62 2.60
C VAL A 37 60.35 -5.11 2.17
N ALA A 38 60.42 -4.56 0.96
CA ALA A 38 61.58 -3.75 0.52
C ALA A 38 61.13 -2.28 0.45
N LEU A 39 61.59 -1.47 1.39
CA LEU A 39 61.54 -0.01 1.31
C LEU A 39 62.56 0.48 0.28
N LEU A 40 62.08 1.17 -0.75
CA LEU A 40 62.94 2.07 -1.54
C LEU A 40 62.20 3.41 -1.68
N GLY A 41 62.71 4.40 -0.98
CA GLY A 41 62.31 5.78 -1.15
C GLY A 41 62.87 6.36 -2.45
N VAL A 42 61.99 7.03 -3.20
CA VAL A 42 62.41 8.00 -4.23
C VAL A 42 61.54 9.24 -4.09
N THR A 43 62.14 10.32 -3.64
CA THR A 43 61.62 11.67 -3.75
C THR A 43 61.80 12.16 -5.19
N ALA A 44 60.69 12.51 -5.84
CA ALA A 44 60.70 13.37 -7.01
C ALA A 44 59.48 14.29 -6.99
N CYS A 45 59.73 15.56 -6.71
CA CYS A 45 58.80 16.64 -7.02
C CYS A 45 58.72 16.80 -8.54
N SER A 46 57.53 16.72 -9.08
CA SER A 46 57.25 17.28 -10.40
C SER A 46 55.73 17.54 -10.43
N GLY A 47 55.37 18.81 -10.58
CA GLY A 47 53.98 19.22 -10.70
C GLY A 47 53.33 18.62 -11.95
N SER A 48 52.19 18.07 -11.77
CA SER A 48 51.25 17.73 -12.83
C SER A 48 49.84 18.16 -12.34
N SER A 49 49.26 19.00 -13.13
CA SER A 49 47.83 19.34 -13.05
C SER A 49 47.04 18.08 -12.78
N GLY A 50 46.46 18.01 -11.61
CA GLY A 50 45.50 16.96 -11.30
C GLY A 50 44.27 17.14 -12.18
N ASP A 51 44.05 16.17 -13.05
CA ASP A 51 42.67 15.82 -13.42
C ASP A 51 41.98 15.50 -12.11
N ALA A 52 41.09 16.37 -11.68
CA ALA A 52 40.05 16.00 -10.76
C ALA A 52 39.26 14.90 -11.49
N SER A 53 39.51 13.65 -11.15
CA SER A 53 38.51 12.63 -11.37
C SER A 53 37.28 13.18 -10.65
N SER A 54 36.26 13.63 -11.41
CA SER A 54 34.93 13.80 -10.89
C SER A 54 34.59 12.43 -10.35
N GLU A 55 34.56 12.27 -9.03
CA GLU A 55 33.73 11.24 -8.43
C GLU A 55 32.35 11.54 -9.01
N THR A 56 31.87 10.69 -9.89
CA THR A 56 30.47 10.73 -10.32
C THR A 56 29.70 10.46 -9.05
N ASP A 57 29.00 11.50 -8.55
CA ASP A 57 28.08 11.34 -7.45
C ASP A 57 27.06 10.26 -7.86
N THR A 58 27.08 9.14 -7.18
CA THR A 58 26.10 8.07 -7.37
C THR A 58 25.03 8.24 -6.32
N LEU A 59 23.79 8.40 -6.74
CA LEU A 59 22.63 8.43 -5.86
C LEU A 59 22.19 7.00 -5.53
N THR A 60 21.95 6.71 -4.27
CA THR A 60 21.32 5.46 -3.84
C THR A 60 19.83 5.70 -3.60
N VAL A 61 19.00 5.00 -4.35
CA VAL A 61 17.54 5.07 -4.26
C VAL A 61 16.99 3.73 -3.80
N TRP A 62 16.25 3.73 -2.70
CA TRP A 62 15.45 2.56 -2.32
C TRP A 62 14.03 2.73 -2.80
N THR A 63 13.37 1.60 -3.13
CA THR A 63 11.96 1.57 -3.52
C THR A 63 11.25 0.40 -2.91
N THR A 64 9.99 0.59 -2.51
CA THR A 64 9.11 -0.50 -2.07
C THR A 64 8.32 -1.15 -3.21
N GLU A 65 8.42 -0.61 -4.41
CA GLU A 65 7.95 -1.27 -5.64
C GLU A 65 8.93 -2.36 -6.06
N ASP A 66 8.79 -3.56 -5.50
CA ASP A 66 9.78 -4.63 -5.59
C ASP A 66 9.48 -5.72 -6.63
N LEU A 67 8.31 -5.66 -7.29
CA LEU A 67 7.98 -6.58 -8.36
C LEU A 67 8.95 -6.42 -9.55
N PRO A 68 9.49 -7.51 -10.13
CA PRO A 68 10.57 -7.43 -11.11
C PRO A 68 10.28 -6.58 -12.35
N ASP A 69 9.06 -6.57 -12.84
CA ASP A 69 8.61 -5.75 -13.98
C ASP A 69 8.53 -4.27 -13.61
N ARG A 70 8.06 -3.95 -12.39
CA ARG A 70 8.02 -2.60 -11.84
C ARG A 70 9.41 -2.06 -11.57
N VAL A 71 10.32 -2.88 -11.01
CA VAL A 71 11.74 -2.51 -10.83
C VAL A 71 12.39 -2.20 -12.17
N ALA A 72 12.17 -3.03 -13.20
CA ALA A 72 12.70 -2.79 -14.53
C ALA A 72 12.20 -1.48 -15.15
N SER A 73 10.92 -1.15 -14.96
CA SER A 73 10.32 0.11 -15.41
C SER A 73 10.93 1.32 -14.68
N GLN A 74 11.09 1.24 -13.37
CA GLN A 74 11.74 2.28 -12.57
C GLN A 74 13.20 2.47 -13.00
N GLN A 75 13.95 1.39 -13.22
CA GLN A 75 15.33 1.48 -13.68
C GLN A 75 15.41 2.23 -15.02
N ALA A 76 14.49 1.98 -15.95
CA ALA A 76 14.48 2.70 -17.23
C ALA A 76 14.22 4.22 -17.06
N ILE A 77 13.45 4.63 -16.04
CA ILE A 77 13.26 6.05 -15.71
C ILE A 77 14.55 6.64 -15.11
N MET A 78 15.20 5.90 -14.19
CA MET A 78 16.48 6.31 -13.57
C MET A 78 17.60 6.43 -14.63
N ASP A 79 17.66 5.52 -15.61
CA ASP A 79 18.61 5.57 -16.72
C ASP A 79 18.44 6.85 -17.55
N ARG A 80 17.20 7.31 -17.79
CA ARG A 80 16.92 8.60 -18.46
C ARG A 80 17.39 9.80 -17.64
N PHE A 81 17.23 9.75 -16.33
CA PHE A 81 17.78 10.77 -15.44
C PHE A 81 19.31 10.80 -15.57
N THR A 82 19.96 9.64 -15.51
CA THR A 82 21.42 9.52 -15.68
C THR A 82 21.88 10.07 -17.04
N GLU A 83 21.16 9.75 -18.13
CA GLU A 83 21.46 10.26 -19.46
C GLU A 83 21.37 11.80 -19.56
N SER A 84 20.41 12.41 -18.84
CA SER A 84 20.17 13.86 -18.90
C SER A 84 21.06 14.65 -17.95
N SER A 85 21.34 14.14 -16.75
CA SER A 85 22.07 14.81 -15.68
C SER A 85 23.55 14.45 -15.62
N GLY A 86 23.91 13.24 -16.06
CA GLY A 86 25.26 12.65 -15.89
C GLY A 86 25.49 12.07 -14.50
N ILE A 87 24.44 11.98 -13.65
CA ILE A 87 24.48 11.44 -12.29
C ILE A 87 24.01 10.00 -12.34
N GLU A 88 24.86 9.07 -11.82
CA GLU A 88 24.50 7.65 -11.75
C GLU A 88 23.50 7.39 -10.63
N VAL A 89 22.55 6.45 -10.84
CA VAL A 89 21.57 6.06 -9.83
C VAL A 89 21.67 4.56 -9.58
N GLU A 90 21.85 4.17 -8.32
CA GLU A 90 21.74 2.79 -7.85
C GLU A 90 20.33 2.58 -7.25
N LEU A 91 19.48 1.83 -7.96
CA LEU A 91 18.14 1.48 -7.51
C LEU A 91 18.15 0.16 -6.74
N VAL A 92 17.67 0.18 -5.50
CA VAL A 92 17.59 -1.00 -4.62
C VAL A 92 16.13 -1.24 -4.24
N ALA A 93 15.55 -2.34 -4.69
CA ALA A 93 14.21 -2.74 -4.29
C ALA A 93 14.23 -3.45 -2.93
N ILE A 94 13.31 -3.05 -2.04
CA ILE A 94 13.18 -3.58 -0.68
C ILE A 94 11.70 -3.90 -0.46
N ALA A 95 11.40 -5.16 -0.12
CA ALA A 95 10.05 -5.55 0.22
C ALA A 95 9.53 -4.71 1.41
N GLU A 96 8.30 -4.23 1.33
CA GLU A 96 7.72 -3.28 2.29
C GLU A 96 7.79 -3.81 3.74
N ASP A 97 7.53 -5.10 3.94
CA ASP A 97 7.60 -5.77 5.25
C ASP A 97 9.03 -5.83 5.85
N GLN A 98 10.07 -5.66 5.03
CA GLN A 98 11.46 -5.66 5.44
C GLN A 98 12.04 -4.26 5.67
N LEU A 99 11.37 -3.21 5.16
CA LEU A 99 11.89 -1.85 5.13
C LEU A 99 12.31 -1.35 6.52
N THR A 100 11.46 -1.51 7.55
CA THR A 100 11.76 -1.05 8.91
C THR A 100 13.03 -1.71 9.49
N SER A 101 13.22 -3.01 9.23
CA SER A 101 14.40 -3.75 9.69
C SER A 101 15.67 -3.32 8.95
N VAL A 102 15.56 -3.10 7.64
CA VAL A 102 16.67 -2.62 6.80
C VAL A 102 17.06 -1.20 7.19
N LEU A 103 16.09 -0.29 7.34
CA LEU A 103 16.33 1.08 7.81
C LEU A 103 17.06 1.13 9.15
N SER A 104 16.60 0.36 10.13
CA SER A 104 17.23 0.34 11.46
C SER A 104 18.67 -0.12 11.41
N SER A 105 18.99 -1.13 10.57
CA SER A 105 20.36 -1.62 10.41
C SER A 105 21.24 -0.63 9.67
N SER A 106 20.73 0.00 8.62
CA SER A 106 21.46 0.97 7.80
C SER A 106 21.70 2.29 8.51
N ALA A 107 20.71 2.76 9.30
CA ALA A 107 20.90 3.91 10.18
C ALA A 107 22.03 3.67 11.21
N ALA A 108 22.12 2.46 11.77
CA ALA A 108 23.17 2.11 12.72
C ALA A 108 24.57 2.00 12.08
N SER A 109 24.65 1.67 10.78
CA SER A 109 25.92 1.60 10.04
C SER A 109 26.30 2.90 9.32
N GLY A 110 25.36 3.86 9.23
CA GLY A 110 25.54 5.10 8.45
C GLY A 110 25.47 4.88 6.93
N GLU A 111 24.69 3.88 6.50
CA GLU A 111 24.52 3.47 5.09
C GLU A 111 23.06 3.66 4.63
N LEU A 112 22.45 4.81 5.01
CA LEU A 112 21.12 5.19 4.53
C LEU A 112 21.18 5.59 3.04
N PRO A 113 20.09 5.40 2.27
CA PRO A 113 20.00 5.88 0.90
C PRO A 113 19.83 7.40 0.84
N ASP A 114 19.99 8.00 -0.34
CA ASP A 114 19.65 9.40 -0.58
C ASP A 114 18.15 9.62 -0.66
N VAL A 115 17.42 8.69 -1.29
CA VAL A 115 15.99 8.77 -1.52
C VAL A 115 15.33 7.43 -1.25
N ILE A 116 14.12 7.46 -0.66
CA ILE A 116 13.21 6.32 -0.60
C ILE A 116 11.95 6.66 -1.39
N GLY A 117 11.69 5.91 -2.45
CA GLY A 117 10.51 6.04 -3.31
C GLY A 117 9.44 5.03 -2.98
N ALA A 118 8.23 5.30 -3.48
CA ALA A 118 7.06 4.46 -3.32
C ALA A 118 6.67 4.18 -1.85
N LEU A 119 6.94 5.12 -0.95
CA LEU A 119 6.72 4.94 0.48
C LEU A 119 5.33 5.41 0.90
N SER A 120 4.63 4.59 1.68
CA SER A 120 3.32 4.90 2.26
C SER A 120 3.36 6.02 3.29
N LEU A 121 2.20 6.63 3.60
CA LEU A 121 2.08 7.66 4.64
C LEU A 121 2.56 7.17 6.01
N ASN A 122 2.29 5.91 6.36
CA ASN A 122 2.78 5.35 7.62
C ASN A 122 4.31 5.25 7.64
N GLY A 123 4.92 4.80 6.54
CA GLY A 123 6.38 4.74 6.40
C GLY A 123 7.02 6.13 6.45
N MET A 124 6.45 7.11 5.76
CA MET A 124 6.88 8.51 5.80
C MET A 124 6.82 9.08 7.23
N ASN A 125 5.70 8.87 7.93
CA ASN A 125 5.54 9.34 9.32
C ASN A 125 6.52 8.66 10.29
N GLN A 126 6.87 7.38 10.04
CA GLN A 126 7.93 6.71 10.79
C GLN A 126 9.30 7.38 10.56
N LEU A 127 9.67 7.64 9.29
CA LEU A 127 10.92 8.37 8.98
C LEU A 127 10.94 9.77 9.60
N SER A 128 9.81 10.47 9.59
CA SER A 128 9.67 11.79 10.24
C SER A 128 9.89 11.70 11.75
N THR A 129 9.28 10.71 12.41
CA THR A 129 9.44 10.47 13.85
C THR A 129 10.89 10.16 14.23
N ASP A 130 11.58 9.41 13.38
CA ASP A 130 12.99 9.06 13.55
C ASP A 130 13.94 10.22 13.18
N GLY A 131 13.41 11.36 12.69
CA GLY A 131 14.18 12.54 12.30
C GLY A 131 15.08 12.31 11.09
N LEU A 132 14.68 11.44 10.16
CA LEU A 132 15.49 11.03 9.01
C LEU A 132 15.19 11.83 7.74
N LEU A 133 14.12 12.63 7.68
CA LEU A 133 13.69 13.35 6.49
C LEU A 133 14.33 14.74 6.35
N ASP A 134 14.77 15.09 5.13
CA ASP A 134 15.09 16.46 4.75
C ASP A 134 13.83 17.20 4.25
N THR A 135 13.07 17.77 5.19
CA THR A 135 11.83 18.51 4.93
C THR A 135 12.07 19.78 4.09
N SER A 136 13.26 20.37 4.19
CA SER A 136 13.62 21.55 3.39
C SER A 136 13.81 21.16 1.92
N ALA A 137 14.41 20.02 1.64
CA ALA A 137 14.57 19.51 0.28
C ALA A 137 13.21 19.16 -0.33
N ALA A 138 12.36 18.46 0.41
CA ALA A 138 11.00 18.13 -0.05
C ALA A 138 10.17 19.38 -0.35
N THR A 139 10.21 20.38 0.54
CA THR A 139 9.53 21.67 0.34
C THR A 139 10.05 22.38 -0.93
N ALA A 140 11.37 22.41 -1.13
CA ALA A 140 11.97 23.07 -2.29
C ALA A 140 11.53 22.41 -3.62
N VAL A 141 11.45 21.07 -3.65
CA VAL A 141 10.95 20.33 -4.84
C VAL A 141 9.50 20.68 -5.13
N VAL A 142 8.61 20.68 -4.13
CA VAL A 142 7.19 21.02 -4.31
C VAL A 142 7.02 22.48 -4.78
N GLU A 143 7.81 23.41 -4.23
CA GLU A 143 7.78 24.81 -4.67
C GLU A 143 8.27 24.98 -6.11
N GLU A 144 9.34 24.29 -6.51
CA GLU A 144 9.89 24.33 -7.87
C GLU A 144 8.89 23.77 -8.90
N LEU A 145 8.23 22.68 -8.58
CA LEU A 145 7.21 22.05 -9.43
C LEU A 145 5.91 22.83 -9.49
N GLY A 146 5.68 23.74 -8.52
CA GLY A 146 4.46 24.51 -8.34
C GLY A 146 3.44 23.76 -7.49
N ALA A 147 3.28 24.13 -6.22
CA ALA A 147 2.37 23.49 -5.27
C ALA A 147 0.90 23.45 -5.74
N ASP A 148 0.49 24.43 -6.57
CA ASP A 148 -0.84 24.52 -7.17
C ASP A 148 -1.07 23.48 -8.29
N THR A 149 -0.04 22.77 -8.72
CA THR A 149 -0.16 21.65 -9.68
C THR A 149 -0.50 20.31 -9.02
N PHE A 150 -0.43 20.24 -7.70
CA PHE A 150 -0.74 19.05 -6.91
C PHE A 150 -2.18 19.10 -6.37
N SER A 151 -2.73 17.93 -6.05
CA SER A 151 -3.93 17.83 -5.21
C SER A 151 -3.65 18.48 -3.86
N PRO A 152 -4.44 19.46 -3.41
CA PRO A 152 -4.24 20.09 -2.11
C PRO A 152 -4.25 19.08 -0.95
N ARG A 153 -5.09 18.06 -1.07
CA ARG A 153 -5.20 17.00 -0.04
C ARG A 153 -3.96 16.13 0.02
N SER A 154 -3.31 15.83 -1.12
CA SER A 154 -2.06 15.06 -1.11
C SER A 154 -0.92 15.82 -0.43
N LEU A 155 -0.83 17.14 -0.64
CA LEU A 155 0.14 17.98 0.06
C LEU A 155 -0.15 18.06 1.57
N GLU A 156 -1.42 18.17 1.95
CA GLU A 156 -1.83 18.18 3.37
C GLU A 156 -1.43 16.88 4.07
N LEU A 157 -1.74 15.72 3.48
CA LEU A 157 -1.44 14.41 4.06
C LEU A 157 0.06 14.07 4.11
N THR A 158 0.89 14.74 3.32
CA THR A 158 2.36 14.59 3.33
C THR A 158 3.09 15.74 4.02
N SER A 159 2.37 16.55 4.83
CA SER A 159 2.91 17.68 5.60
C SER A 159 2.68 17.50 7.10
N ALA A 160 3.54 18.11 7.90
CA ALA A 160 3.31 18.29 9.33
C ALA A 160 3.87 19.64 9.78
N ASP A 161 3.21 20.32 10.72
CA ASP A 161 3.62 21.62 11.28
C ASP A 161 3.88 22.71 10.22
N GLY A 162 3.27 22.59 9.05
CA GLY A 162 3.41 23.52 7.93
C GLY A 162 4.65 23.28 7.07
N GLU A 163 5.39 22.21 7.27
CA GLU A 163 6.50 21.75 6.44
C GLU A 163 6.10 20.51 5.62
N GLN A 164 6.60 20.43 4.39
CA GLN A 164 6.42 19.25 3.55
C GLN A 164 7.38 18.15 4.00
N LEU A 165 6.87 17.01 4.46
CA LEU A 165 7.68 15.89 4.93
C LEU A 165 8.30 15.10 3.76
N SER A 166 7.56 14.99 2.65
CA SER A 166 7.94 14.26 1.44
C SER A 166 7.28 14.87 0.22
N VAL A 167 7.66 14.42 -0.98
CA VAL A 167 7.03 14.84 -2.23
C VAL A 167 6.01 13.77 -2.64
N PRO A 168 4.68 14.04 -2.60
CA PRO A 168 3.67 13.07 -2.99
C PRO A 168 3.81 12.71 -4.46
N SER A 169 3.83 11.42 -4.78
CA SER A 169 4.05 10.91 -6.14
C SER A 169 2.78 10.43 -6.82
N ASP A 170 2.00 9.63 -6.13
CA ASP A 170 0.80 8.98 -6.64
C ASP A 170 -0.07 8.54 -5.46
N ALA A 171 -1.21 7.96 -5.78
CA ALA A 171 -2.12 7.45 -4.78
C ALA A 171 -2.80 6.17 -5.24
N PHE A 172 -3.27 5.36 -4.28
CA PHE A 172 -4.30 4.37 -4.53
C PHE A 172 -5.47 4.56 -3.56
N ALA A 173 -6.66 4.14 -3.98
CA ALA A 173 -7.88 4.28 -3.20
C ALA A 173 -8.40 2.92 -2.74
N GLN A 174 -9.04 2.85 -1.56
CA GLN A 174 -9.99 1.79 -1.29
C GLN A 174 -11.32 2.16 -1.96
N LEU A 175 -11.86 1.23 -2.73
CA LEU A 175 -13.07 1.41 -3.51
C LEU A 175 -14.10 0.35 -3.14
N LEU A 176 -15.37 0.71 -3.15
CA LEU A 176 -16.45 -0.27 -3.08
C LEU A 176 -16.82 -0.68 -4.51
N PHE A 177 -16.60 -1.93 -4.85
CA PHE A 177 -16.99 -2.56 -6.10
C PHE A 177 -18.31 -3.31 -5.93
N TYR A 178 -19.21 -3.21 -6.89
CA TYR A 178 -20.48 -3.91 -6.86
C TYR A 178 -20.85 -4.46 -8.24
N ARG A 179 -21.50 -5.62 -8.26
CA ARG A 179 -21.98 -6.30 -9.47
C ARG A 179 -23.18 -5.55 -10.06
N GLU A 180 -22.97 -4.67 -11.04
CA GLU A 180 -24.01 -3.88 -11.70
C GLU A 180 -25.14 -4.76 -12.24
N ASP A 181 -24.81 -5.88 -12.86
CA ASP A 181 -25.76 -6.82 -13.42
C ASP A 181 -26.71 -7.42 -12.36
N LEU A 182 -26.20 -7.71 -11.15
CA LEU A 182 -27.02 -8.18 -10.02
C LEU A 182 -27.87 -7.05 -9.43
N PHE A 183 -27.31 -5.83 -9.33
CA PHE A 183 -28.03 -4.65 -8.86
C PHE A 183 -29.15 -4.26 -9.80
N GLU A 184 -28.93 -4.25 -11.12
CA GLU A 184 -29.95 -4.00 -12.13
C GLU A 184 -31.09 -5.03 -12.06
N GLN A 185 -30.77 -6.32 -11.91
CA GLN A 185 -31.77 -7.38 -11.76
C GLN A 185 -32.63 -7.21 -10.52
N ALA A 186 -32.04 -6.72 -9.42
CA ALA A 186 -32.74 -6.47 -8.15
C ALA A 186 -33.43 -5.08 -8.10
N GLY A 187 -33.13 -4.20 -9.07
CA GLY A 187 -33.67 -2.83 -9.10
C GLY A 187 -33.05 -1.94 -8.02
N LEU A 188 -31.77 -2.15 -7.70
CA LEU A 188 -30.99 -1.39 -6.72
C LEU A 188 -30.17 -0.31 -7.42
N ASP A 189 -30.00 0.83 -6.74
CA ASP A 189 -29.08 1.90 -7.14
C ASP A 189 -27.67 1.62 -6.57
N ALA A 190 -26.65 2.39 -7.05
CA ALA A 190 -25.28 2.31 -6.53
C ALA A 190 -25.24 2.51 -4.99
N PRO A 191 -24.51 1.66 -4.23
CA PRO A 191 -24.56 1.63 -2.78
C PRO A 191 -23.59 2.65 -2.15
N THR A 192 -23.95 3.93 -2.14
CA THR A 192 -23.11 5.03 -1.67
C THR A 192 -23.26 5.35 -0.19
N THR A 193 -24.21 4.74 0.54
CA THR A 193 -24.42 4.97 1.97
C THR A 193 -24.47 3.64 2.74
N PHE A 194 -24.23 3.68 4.04
CA PHE A 194 -24.33 2.50 4.91
C PHE A 194 -25.70 1.81 4.76
N GLU A 195 -26.80 2.59 4.74
CA GLU A 195 -28.14 2.06 4.54
C GLU A 195 -28.28 1.35 3.19
N ALA A 196 -27.75 1.94 2.12
CA ALA A 196 -27.82 1.35 0.78
C ALA A 196 -26.92 0.09 0.66
N ILE A 197 -25.74 0.08 1.28
CA ILE A 197 -24.86 -1.08 1.34
C ILE A 197 -25.51 -2.24 2.08
N GLU A 198 -26.09 -1.99 3.26
CA GLU A 198 -26.77 -3.02 4.04
C GLU A 198 -28.00 -3.56 3.31
N ALA A 199 -28.84 -2.67 2.75
CA ALA A 199 -30.03 -3.08 2.00
C ALA A 199 -29.66 -3.92 0.76
N ALA A 200 -28.60 -3.56 0.04
CA ALA A 200 -28.12 -4.33 -1.09
C ALA A 200 -27.53 -5.68 -0.64
N ALA A 201 -26.76 -5.68 0.44
CA ALA A 201 -26.20 -6.92 1.00
C ALA A 201 -27.32 -7.89 1.42
N GLU A 202 -28.36 -7.41 2.13
CA GLU A 202 -29.51 -8.23 2.51
C GLU A 202 -30.27 -8.76 1.28
N ALA A 203 -30.52 -7.91 0.29
CA ALA A 203 -31.32 -8.25 -0.88
C ALA A 203 -30.64 -9.27 -1.81
N LEU A 204 -29.32 -9.22 -1.91
CA LEU A 204 -28.52 -10.05 -2.82
C LEU A 204 -27.91 -11.28 -2.14
N HIS A 205 -27.91 -11.33 -0.79
CA HIS A 205 -27.38 -12.49 -0.06
C HIS A 205 -28.24 -13.73 -0.24
N SER A 206 -27.60 -14.84 -0.56
CA SER A 206 -28.21 -16.16 -0.76
C SER A 206 -27.28 -17.28 -0.32
N ASP A 207 -27.71 -18.53 -0.46
CA ASP A 207 -26.86 -19.71 -0.23
C ASP A 207 -25.70 -19.83 -1.25
N GLU A 208 -25.78 -19.13 -2.39
CA GLU A 208 -24.81 -19.21 -3.49
C GLU A 208 -23.95 -17.94 -3.62
N VAL A 209 -24.47 -16.78 -3.25
CA VAL A 209 -23.80 -15.48 -3.38
C VAL A 209 -23.87 -14.73 -2.06
N ALA A 210 -22.75 -14.32 -1.53
CA ALA A 210 -22.66 -13.39 -0.40
C ALA A 210 -23.10 -11.98 -0.81
N GLY A 211 -23.78 -11.25 0.06
CA GLY A 211 -24.14 -9.86 -0.21
C GLY A 211 -22.91 -8.97 -0.37
N ILE A 212 -21.89 -9.21 0.45
CA ILE A 212 -20.61 -8.49 0.41
C ILE A 212 -19.48 -9.39 0.92
N VAL A 213 -18.27 -9.20 0.41
CA VAL A 213 -17.03 -9.72 1.01
C VAL A 213 -16.08 -8.57 1.26
N ALA A 214 -15.50 -8.48 2.46
CA ALA A 214 -14.50 -7.49 2.82
C ALA A 214 -13.54 -8.07 3.88
N ALA A 215 -12.44 -7.37 4.12
CA ALA A 215 -11.33 -7.87 4.93
C ALA A 215 -11.68 -8.03 6.42
N THR A 216 -11.24 -9.14 7.02
CA THR A 216 -11.44 -9.46 8.45
C THR A 216 -10.23 -10.17 9.08
N ALA A 217 -9.13 -10.31 8.37
CA ALA A 217 -7.92 -10.97 8.90
C ALA A 217 -7.28 -10.12 10.01
N PRO A 218 -6.95 -10.72 11.20
CA PRO A 218 -6.60 -9.95 12.40
C PRO A 218 -5.19 -9.34 12.40
N ALA A 219 -4.33 -9.71 11.47
CA ALA A 219 -2.96 -9.21 11.37
C ALA A 219 -2.66 -8.83 9.90
N ASP A 220 -3.52 -7.98 9.35
CA ASP A 220 -3.48 -7.60 7.96
C ASP A 220 -3.75 -6.09 7.82
N SER A 221 -2.83 -5.38 7.19
CA SER A 221 -2.98 -3.96 6.88
C SER A 221 -4.17 -3.68 5.95
N PHE A 222 -4.50 -4.62 5.07
CA PHE A 222 -5.66 -4.52 4.20
C PHE A 222 -6.98 -4.48 5.00
N THR A 223 -7.08 -5.22 6.12
CA THR A 223 -8.23 -5.10 7.03
C THR A 223 -8.29 -3.72 7.68
N GLN A 224 -7.15 -3.15 8.08
CA GLN A 224 -7.08 -1.78 8.59
C GLN A 224 -7.60 -0.77 7.55
N GLN A 225 -7.09 -0.82 6.34
CA GLN A 225 -7.44 0.09 5.24
C GLN A 225 -8.94 -0.01 4.88
N THR A 226 -9.45 -1.23 4.78
CA THR A 226 -10.86 -1.48 4.45
C THR A 226 -11.80 -0.97 5.54
N PHE A 227 -11.47 -1.20 6.82
CA PHE A 227 -12.27 -0.68 7.92
C PHE A 227 -12.20 0.84 8.03
N GLU A 228 -11.00 1.43 7.86
CA GLU A 228 -10.80 2.88 7.92
C GLU A 228 -11.66 3.62 6.89
N GLN A 229 -11.90 3.03 5.70
CA GLN A 229 -12.86 3.53 4.71
C GLN A 229 -14.26 3.73 5.32
N PHE A 230 -14.78 2.75 6.06
CA PHE A 230 -16.08 2.85 6.72
C PHE A 230 -16.05 3.78 7.94
N ALA A 231 -14.98 3.74 8.69
CA ALA A 231 -14.81 4.60 9.86
C ALA A 231 -14.84 6.08 9.48
N LEU A 232 -14.02 6.49 8.51
CA LEU A 232 -13.97 7.86 7.99
C LEU A 232 -15.32 8.31 7.44
N ALA A 233 -16.01 7.43 6.69
CA ALA A 233 -17.33 7.70 6.15
C ALA A 233 -18.40 8.02 7.21
N ASN A 234 -18.23 7.53 8.44
CA ASN A 234 -19.14 7.79 9.57
C ASN A 234 -18.61 8.85 10.55
N GLY A 235 -17.47 9.48 10.24
CA GLY A 235 -16.84 10.47 11.13
C GLY A 235 -16.19 9.85 12.38
N CYS A 236 -15.81 8.57 12.32
CA CYS A 236 -14.98 7.94 13.33
C CYS A 236 -13.53 8.32 13.10
N GLU A 237 -12.96 9.08 14.01
CA GLU A 237 -11.59 9.58 13.96
C GLU A 237 -10.71 8.93 15.03
N LEU A 238 -9.42 8.72 14.71
CA LEU A 238 -8.45 8.24 15.69
C LEU A 238 -8.27 9.24 16.82
N VAL A 239 -8.21 10.53 16.48
CA VAL A 239 -8.02 11.63 17.44
C VAL A 239 -8.95 12.79 17.11
N GLY A 240 -9.37 13.52 18.12
CA GLY A 240 -10.10 14.77 17.95
C GLY A 240 -9.17 15.96 17.67
N ASP A 241 -9.76 17.14 17.44
CA ASP A 241 -9.05 18.40 17.16
C ASP A 241 -8.08 18.83 18.27
N ASP A 242 -8.29 18.36 19.50
CA ASP A 242 -7.40 18.59 20.67
C ASP A 242 -6.26 17.56 20.75
N GLY A 243 -6.22 16.63 19.81
CA GLY A 243 -5.26 15.53 19.74
C GLY A 243 -5.57 14.38 20.69
N GLY A 244 -6.64 14.41 21.47
CA GLY A 244 -7.09 13.29 22.31
C GLY A 244 -7.56 12.10 21.47
N VAL A 245 -7.30 10.86 21.90
CA VAL A 245 -7.84 9.66 21.23
C VAL A 245 -9.36 9.67 21.36
N THR A 246 -10.08 9.29 20.29
CA THR A 246 -11.55 9.36 20.21
C THR A 246 -12.19 8.08 19.65
N LEU A 247 -11.50 6.95 19.76
CA LEU A 247 -11.99 5.65 19.23
C LEU A 247 -13.17 5.08 20.03
N ASP A 248 -13.49 5.62 21.22
CA ASP A 248 -14.67 5.29 22.02
C ASP A 248 -15.91 6.13 21.67
N SER A 249 -15.83 7.02 20.67
CA SER A 249 -16.92 7.87 20.22
C SER A 249 -18.12 7.06 19.69
N ASP A 250 -19.33 7.67 19.72
CA ASP A 250 -20.54 7.06 19.17
C ASP A 250 -20.36 6.71 17.68
N GLN A 251 -19.66 7.53 16.91
CA GLN A 251 -19.31 7.31 15.51
C GLN A 251 -18.48 6.05 15.32
N CYS A 252 -17.45 5.85 16.15
CA CYS A 252 -16.59 4.66 16.09
C CYS A 252 -17.31 3.40 16.53
N GLN A 253 -18.12 3.47 17.59
CA GLN A 253 -18.97 2.36 18.03
C GLN A 253 -19.93 1.91 16.94
N GLU A 254 -20.56 2.86 16.23
CA GLU A 254 -21.48 2.59 15.13
C GLU A 254 -20.74 2.00 13.92
N SER A 255 -19.58 2.55 13.54
CA SER A 255 -18.77 2.03 12.42
C SER A 255 -18.30 0.60 12.66
N LEU A 256 -17.79 0.31 13.86
CA LEU A 256 -17.39 -1.04 14.28
C LEU A 256 -18.58 -2.01 14.26
N THR A 257 -19.74 -1.58 14.78
CA THR A 257 -20.96 -2.38 14.80
C THR A 257 -21.43 -2.66 13.37
N PHE A 258 -21.55 -1.63 12.55
CA PHE A 258 -22.00 -1.73 11.16
C PHE A 258 -21.11 -2.70 10.38
N TYR A 259 -19.81 -2.47 10.35
CA TYR A 259 -18.86 -3.29 9.60
C TYR A 259 -18.91 -4.76 10.03
N SER A 260 -18.88 -5.00 11.34
CA SER A 260 -18.86 -6.38 11.86
C SER A 260 -20.19 -7.12 11.66
N GLU A 261 -21.33 -6.45 11.80
CA GLU A 261 -22.65 -7.05 11.56
C GLU A 261 -22.90 -7.29 10.08
N LEU A 262 -22.53 -6.36 9.22
CA LEU A 262 -22.58 -6.51 7.77
C LEU A 262 -21.86 -7.79 7.33
N LEU A 263 -20.61 -7.97 7.77
CA LEU A 263 -19.81 -9.12 7.37
C LEU A 263 -20.25 -10.42 8.07
N ARG A 264 -20.68 -10.38 9.30
CA ARG A 264 -21.20 -11.57 9.99
C ARG A 264 -22.48 -12.10 9.38
N ASN A 265 -23.34 -11.20 8.88
CA ASN A 265 -24.65 -11.57 8.36
C ASN A 265 -24.64 -11.88 6.87
N TYR A 266 -23.79 -11.23 6.07
CA TYR A 266 -23.92 -11.22 4.62
C TYR A 266 -22.63 -11.59 3.87
N SER A 267 -21.53 -11.95 4.57
CA SER A 267 -20.25 -12.31 3.94
C SER A 267 -20.02 -13.81 3.87
N VAL A 268 -18.97 -14.19 3.15
CA VAL A 268 -18.46 -15.57 3.13
C VAL A 268 -17.85 -15.92 4.50
N PRO A 269 -17.91 -17.20 4.93
CA PRO A 269 -17.39 -17.60 6.24
C PRO A 269 -15.87 -17.59 6.30
N GLY A 270 -15.34 -17.31 7.49
CA GLY A 270 -13.89 -17.31 7.79
C GLY A 270 -13.27 -15.92 7.70
N ASN A 271 -12.01 -15.81 8.14
CA ASN A 271 -11.26 -14.56 8.00
C ASN A 271 -10.89 -14.32 6.54
N GLN A 272 -11.06 -13.10 6.10
CA GLN A 272 -10.77 -12.66 4.74
C GLN A 272 -9.56 -11.71 4.78
N ASP A 273 -8.52 -12.05 4.02
CA ASP A 273 -7.38 -11.21 3.67
C ASP A 273 -7.55 -10.64 2.25
N ALA A 274 -6.56 -9.93 1.74
CA ALA A 274 -6.62 -9.36 0.39
C ALA A 274 -6.86 -10.42 -0.69
N ASP A 275 -6.17 -11.56 -0.61
CA ASP A 275 -6.27 -12.62 -1.62
C ASP A 275 -7.60 -13.36 -1.58
N THR A 276 -8.08 -13.71 -0.40
CA THR A 276 -9.37 -14.43 -0.23
C THR A 276 -10.56 -13.55 -0.52
N THR A 277 -10.50 -12.26 -0.19
CA THR A 277 -11.53 -11.25 -0.54
C THR A 277 -11.64 -11.13 -2.06
N ARG A 278 -10.52 -10.92 -2.75
CA ARG A 278 -10.45 -10.88 -4.22
C ARG A 278 -10.97 -12.18 -4.85
N ALA A 279 -10.48 -13.33 -4.37
CA ALA A 279 -10.85 -14.63 -4.92
C ALA A 279 -12.36 -14.89 -4.82
N SER A 280 -13.01 -14.50 -3.72
CA SER A 280 -14.46 -14.65 -3.56
C SER A 280 -15.24 -13.78 -4.54
N TYR A 281 -14.84 -12.52 -4.75
CA TYR A 281 -15.48 -11.65 -5.74
C TYR A 281 -15.24 -12.14 -7.17
N PHE A 282 -14.03 -12.59 -7.49
CA PHE A 282 -13.66 -13.12 -8.80
C PHE A 282 -14.34 -14.45 -9.15
N ALA A 283 -14.69 -15.24 -8.16
CA ALA A 283 -15.47 -16.46 -8.35
C ALA A 283 -16.97 -16.18 -8.63
N GLY A 284 -17.43 -14.93 -8.42
CA GLY A 284 -18.84 -14.57 -8.46
C GLY A 284 -19.59 -14.92 -7.18
N ASP A 285 -18.87 -15.27 -6.11
CA ASP A 285 -19.43 -15.68 -4.81
C ASP A 285 -19.86 -14.49 -3.94
N ALA A 286 -19.65 -13.23 -4.40
CA ALA A 286 -20.09 -12.03 -3.69
C ALA A 286 -20.61 -10.96 -4.66
N ALA A 287 -21.67 -10.24 -4.23
CA ALA A 287 -22.27 -9.15 -4.99
C ALA A 287 -21.53 -7.82 -4.83
N MET A 288 -20.86 -7.62 -3.72
CA MET A 288 -20.03 -6.44 -3.43
C MET A 288 -18.71 -6.85 -2.81
N THR A 289 -17.68 -5.99 -3.01
CA THR A 289 -16.40 -6.10 -2.30
C THR A 289 -15.80 -4.72 -2.06
N VAL A 290 -15.00 -4.58 -1.01
CA VAL A 290 -14.11 -3.42 -0.84
C VAL A 290 -12.69 -3.86 -1.08
N TRP A 291 -12.04 -3.20 -2.02
CA TRP A 291 -10.66 -3.51 -2.40
C TRP A 291 -9.97 -2.26 -2.94
N SER A 292 -8.64 -2.31 -3.10
CA SER A 292 -7.91 -1.16 -3.62
C SER A 292 -8.10 -1.00 -5.14
N SER A 293 -7.79 0.18 -5.65
CA SER A 293 -7.84 0.49 -7.08
C SER A 293 -6.95 -0.42 -7.94
N PHE A 294 -5.99 -1.13 -7.33
CA PHE A 294 -5.20 -2.17 -8.01
C PHE A 294 -6.06 -3.31 -8.60
N LEU A 295 -7.31 -3.45 -8.17
CA LEU A 295 -8.23 -4.43 -8.73
C LEU A 295 -8.63 -4.16 -10.20
N LEU A 296 -8.42 -2.95 -10.70
CA LEU A 296 -8.93 -2.50 -12.00
C LEU A 296 -8.39 -3.32 -13.19
N ASP A 297 -7.11 -3.67 -13.22
CA ASP A 297 -6.52 -4.49 -14.29
C ASP A 297 -6.85 -5.98 -14.10
N GLU A 298 -6.97 -6.42 -12.85
CA GLU A 298 -7.33 -7.79 -12.50
C GLU A 298 -8.77 -8.11 -12.90
N LEU A 299 -9.73 -7.20 -12.66
CA LEU A 299 -11.13 -7.32 -13.11
C LEU A 299 -11.24 -7.48 -14.62
N ALA A 300 -10.34 -6.86 -15.38
CA ALA A 300 -10.27 -6.95 -16.83
C ALA A 300 -9.52 -8.19 -17.35
N GLY A 301 -9.08 -9.09 -16.45
CA GLY A 301 -8.36 -10.31 -16.83
C GLY A 301 -6.97 -10.06 -17.42
N LEU A 302 -6.31 -8.96 -17.08
CA LEU A 302 -5.01 -8.57 -17.64
C LEU A 302 -3.81 -9.18 -16.89
N ARG A 303 -4.06 -9.90 -15.80
CA ARG A 303 -3.05 -10.57 -14.98
C ARG A 303 -3.31 -12.07 -14.90
N SER A 304 -2.35 -12.89 -15.27
CA SER A 304 -2.50 -14.35 -15.26
C SER A 304 -2.46 -14.97 -13.86
N ASP A 305 -1.89 -14.26 -12.88
CA ASP A 305 -1.82 -14.65 -11.47
C ASP A 305 -3.10 -14.30 -10.67
N ALA A 306 -3.99 -13.47 -11.24
CA ALA A 306 -5.21 -13.00 -10.62
C ALA A 306 -6.39 -12.94 -11.61
N LEU A 307 -6.64 -14.03 -12.33
CA LEU A 307 -7.73 -14.08 -13.31
C LEU A 307 -9.10 -14.22 -12.63
N PRO A 308 -10.14 -13.49 -13.09
CA PRO A 308 -11.52 -13.75 -12.72
C PRO A 308 -11.93 -15.19 -13.08
N THR A 309 -12.65 -15.83 -12.16
CA THR A 309 -13.02 -17.26 -12.23
C THR A 309 -14.53 -17.51 -12.23
N CYS A 310 -15.34 -16.44 -12.31
CA CYS A 310 -16.79 -16.55 -12.38
C CYS A 310 -17.24 -17.38 -13.60
N ALA A 311 -18.45 -17.87 -13.59
CA ALA A 311 -18.95 -18.74 -14.67
C ALA A 311 -18.91 -18.03 -16.04
N GLU A 312 -19.27 -16.76 -16.09
CA GLU A 312 -19.26 -15.89 -17.25
C GLU A 312 -17.82 -15.56 -17.69
N CYS A 313 -16.91 -15.44 -16.72
CA CYS A 313 -15.49 -15.13 -16.96
C CYS A 313 -14.75 -16.22 -17.75
N ALA A 314 -15.28 -17.44 -17.79
CA ALA A 314 -14.70 -18.54 -18.56
C ALA A 314 -14.76 -18.29 -20.08
N ASP A 315 -15.79 -17.60 -20.54
CA ASP A 315 -16.00 -17.25 -21.95
C ASP A 315 -15.55 -15.82 -22.25
N ASP A 316 -15.57 -14.94 -21.24
CA ASP A 316 -15.19 -13.54 -21.34
C ASP A 316 -14.36 -13.11 -20.10
N PRO A 317 -13.03 -13.09 -20.16
CA PRO A 317 -12.19 -12.69 -19.05
C PRO A 317 -12.40 -11.24 -18.54
N ALA A 318 -12.96 -10.36 -19.38
CA ALA A 318 -13.25 -8.97 -19.02
C ALA A 318 -14.67 -8.78 -18.42
N PHE A 319 -15.46 -9.85 -18.32
CA PHE A 319 -16.85 -9.80 -17.86
C PHE A 319 -17.02 -9.00 -16.56
N LEU A 320 -16.12 -9.20 -15.55
CA LEU A 320 -16.23 -8.46 -14.30
C LEU A 320 -15.95 -6.97 -14.49
N ALA A 321 -14.98 -6.58 -15.30
CA ALA A 321 -14.72 -5.16 -15.56
C ALA A 321 -15.90 -4.47 -16.25
N GLU A 322 -16.61 -5.19 -17.13
CA GLU A 322 -17.79 -4.69 -17.86
C GLU A 322 -19.06 -4.65 -17.03
N ASN A 323 -19.12 -5.39 -15.90
CA ASN A 323 -20.30 -5.57 -15.06
C ASN A 323 -20.04 -5.20 -13.58
N THR A 324 -19.00 -4.42 -13.30
CA THR A 324 -18.67 -3.93 -11.95
C THR A 324 -18.75 -2.41 -11.90
N GLY A 325 -19.68 -1.92 -11.08
CA GLY A 325 -19.74 -0.50 -10.70
C GLY A 325 -18.75 -0.19 -9.58
N ILE A 326 -18.34 1.06 -9.52
CA ILE A 326 -17.31 1.56 -8.59
C ILE A 326 -17.88 2.73 -7.80
N VAL A 327 -17.70 2.71 -6.48
CA VAL A 327 -18.03 3.81 -5.56
C VAL A 327 -16.73 4.27 -4.91
N THR A 328 -16.37 5.53 -5.10
CA THR A 328 -15.11 6.13 -4.62
C THR A 328 -15.21 6.70 -3.22
N ALA A 329 -16.42 7.08 -2.78
CA ALA A 329 -16.68 7.58 -1.44
C ALA A 329 -18.01 7.03 -0.94
N ILE A 330 -18.07 6.63 0.32
CA ILE A 330 -19.29 6.18 1.01
C ILE A 330 -19.65 7.14 2.14
N GLU A 331 -20.90 7.15 2.57
CA GLU A 331 -21.40 8.03 3.63
C GLU A 331 -22.07 7.20 4.72
N GLY A 332 -21.61 7.38 5.96
CA GLY A 332 -22.27 6.85 7.16
C GLY A 332 -23.28 7.83 7.74
N PRO A 333 -24.17 7.37 8.64
CA PRO A 333 -25.26 8.19 9.18
C PRO A 333 -24.82 9.39 10.02
N GLN A 334 -23.60 9.42 10.51
CA GLN A 334 -23.04 10.51 11.33
C GLN A 334 -21.88 11.25 10.65
N GLY A 335 -21.49 10.84 9.44
CA GLY A 335 -20.34 11.40 8.72
C GLY A 335 -20.72 12.25 7.51
N GLN A 336 -19.80 12.29 6.58
CA GLN A 336 -19.93 12.90 5.26
C GLN A 336 -19.31 11.91 4.25
N PRO A 337 -19.61 12.03 2.95
CA PRO A 337 -18.93 11.21 1.96
C PRO A 337 -17.43 11.31 2.09
N ALA A 338 -16.77 10.19 2.36
CA ALA A 338 -15.32 10.08 2.53
C ALA A 338 -14.78 8.84 1.81
N GLY A 339 -13.52 8.91 1.40
CA GLY A 339 -12.77 7.83 0.81
C GLY A 339 -11.45 7.62 1.54
N TYR A 340 -11.08 6.36 1.76
CA TYR A 340 -9.72 6.03 2.17
C TYR A 340 -8.80 6.11 0.95
N GLY A 341 -7.69 6.83 1.10
CA GLY A 341 -6.64 6.85 0.09
C GLY A 341 -5.26 6.79 0.72
N GLU A 342 -4.39 6.01 0.10
CA GLU A 342 -2.97 6.01 0.42
C GLU A 342 -2.24 6.96 -0.53
N ILE A 343 -1.58 7.97 0.02
CA ILE A 343 -0.65 8.79 -0.73
C ILE A 343 0.73 8.16 -0.64
N VAL A 344 1.31 7.89 -1.78
CA VAL A 344 2.67 7.37 -1.91
C VAL A 344 3.61 8.52 -2.23
N SER A 345 4.86 8.46 -1.76
CA SER A 345 5.76 9.62 -1.83
C SER A 345 7.22 9.28 -2.09
N TRP A 346 7.96 10.27 -2.61
CA TRP A 346 9.42 10.34 -2.64
C TRP A 346 9.92 11.03 -1.38
N ASN A 347 10.79 10.34 -0.65
CA ASN A 347 11.32 10.78 0.64
C ASN A 347 12.82 11.04 0.50
N ILE A 348 13.24 12.29 0.60
CA ILE A 348 14.65 12.70 0.59
C ILE A 348 15.16 12.59 2.01
N LEU A 349 16.25 11.87 2.25
CA LEU A 349 16.79 11.68 3.58
C LEU A 349 17.78 12.78 3.96
N ASN A 350 17.97 12.97 5.29
CA ASN A 350 19.02 13.80 5.81
C ASN A 350 20.39 13.29 5.33
N ASP A 351 21.31 14.20 5.07
CA ASP A 351 22.65 13.90 4.54
C ASP A 351 22.66 13.36 3.09
N ALA A 352 21.52 13.34 2.38
CA ALA A 352 21.46 13.01 0.95
C ALA A 352 22.32 13.97 0.11
N SER A 353 22.82 13.47 -1.01
CA SER A 353 23.43 14.31 -2.02
C SER A 353 22.46 15.40 -2.50
N PRO A 354 22.90 16.65 -2.73
CA PRO A 354 22.04 17.69 -3.33
C PRO A 354 21.37 17.27 -4.63
N ALA A 355 21.95 16.32 -5.36
CA ALA A 355 21.37 15.76 -6.58
C ALA A 355 20.10 14.92 -6.34
N ALA A 356 19.78 14.57 -5.08
CA ALA A 356 18.52 13.92 -4.73
C ALA A 356 17.30 14.80 -5.06
N GLN A 357 17.39 16.12 -4.86
CA GLN A 357 16.36 17.07 -5.26
C GLN A 357 16.14 17.06 -6.78
N ASP A 358 17.24 17.09 -7.57
CA ASP A 358 17.17 17.05 -9.03
C ASP A 358 16.49 15.76 -9.51
N LEU A 359 16.81 14.62 -8.87
CA LEU A 359 16.19 13.33 -9.18
C LEU A 359 14.68 13.36 -8.89
N VAL A 360 14.26 13.80 -7.69
CA VAL A 360 12.84 13.83 -7.33
C VAL A 360 12.08 14.84 -8.19
N THR A 361 12.67 15.99 -8.51
CA THR A 361 12.10 16.94 -9.47
C THR A 361 11.90 16.30 -10.86
N PHE A 362 12.90 15.54 -11.34
CA PHE A 362 12.79 14.79 -12.60
C PHE A 362 11.69 13.72 -12.54
N MET A 363 11.64 12.92 -11.45
CA MET A 363 10.61 11.90 -11.28
C MET A 363 9.20 12.47 -11.29
N MET A 364 9.01 13.66 -10.75
CA MET A 364 7.72 14.35 -10.73
C MET A 364 7.47 15.27 -11.93
N GLY A 365 8.44 15.42 -12.81
CA GLY A 365 8.38 16.21 -14.05
C GLY A 365 8.45 15.32 -15.30
N ASP A 366 9.61 15.31 -15.97
CA ASP A 366 9.84 14.59 -17.22
C ASP A 366 9.68 13.06 -17.09
N GLY A 367 9.87 12.50 -15.89
CA GLY A 367 9.68 11.09 -15.56
C GLY A 367 8.26 10.73 -15.13
N TYR A 368 7.38 11.70 -14.88
CA TYR A 368 6.16 11.45 -14.11
C TYR A 368 5.13 10.57 -14.84
N GLN A 369 4.92 10.78 -16.13
CA GLN A 369 4.01 9.91 -16.89
C GLN A 369 4.51 8.46 -16.97
N ASP A 370 5.83 8.26 -17.08
CA ASP A 370 6.42 6.91 -17.07
C ASP A 370 6.33 6.29 -15.67
N TRP A 371 6.44 7.09 -14.59
CA TRP A 371 6.18 6.63 -13.24
C TRP A 371 4.74 6.15 -13.05
N LEU A 372 3.76 6.92 -13.48
CA LEU A 372 2.35 6.49 -13.44
C LEU A 372 2.10 5.24 -14.30
N ALA A 373 2.81 5.09 -15.42
CA ALA A 373 2.68 3.94 -16.30
C ALA A 373 3.29 2.63 -15.74
N VAL A 374 4.01 2.68 -14.60
CA VAL A 374 4.51 1.48 -13.91
C VAL A 374 3.36 0.55 -13.50
N ALA A 375 2.26 1.11 -12.98
CA ALA A 375 1.05 0.40 -12.57
C ALA A 375 -0.13 1.39 -12.51
N PRO A 376 -0.71 1.80 -13.64
CA PRO A 376 -1.71 2.88 -13.66
C PRO A 376 -2.92 2.65 -12.77
N GLU A 377 -3.33 1.39 -12.61
CA GLU A 377 -4.43 0.95 -11.74
C GLU A 377 -4.20 1.31 -10.26
N GLY A 378 -2.94 1.33 -9.84
CA GLY A 378 -2.52 1.63 -8.47
C GLY A 378 -1.75 2.95 -8.31
N LYS A 379 -1.60 3.73 -9.39
CA LYS A 379 -0.87 5.01 -9.40
C LYS A 379 -1.75 6.13 -9.94
N ILE A 380 -2.76 6.51 -9.14
CA ILE A 380 -3.62 7.65 -9.44
C ILE A 380 -2.79 8.93 -9.29
N PRO A 381 -2.78 9.86 -10.27
CA PRO A 381 -1.96 11.06 -10.21
C PRO A 381 -2.40 12.00 -9.08
N VAL A 382 -1.44 12.42 -8.27
CA VAL A 382 -1.62 13.45 -7.24
C VAL A 382 -1.00 14.79 -7.66
N ARG A 383 -0.06 14.80 -8.58
CA ARG A 383 0.29 15.96 -9.37
C ARG A 383 -0.59 15.95 -10.62
N LEU A 384 -1.52 16.90 -10.69
CA LEU A 384 -2.61 16.87 -11.68
C LEU A 384 -2.17 17.34 -13.07
N GLY A 385 -1.17 18.23 -13.11
CA GLY A 385 -0.67 18.78 -14.36
C GLY A 385 0.55 19.68 -14.15
N THR A 386 0.69 20.68 -15.04
CA THR A 386 1.73 21.70 -15.01
C THR A 386 1.10 23.09 -14.95
N ALA A 387 1.90 24.12 -14.70
CA ALA A 387 1.41 25.51 -14.72
C ALA A 387 0.80 25.90 -16.07
N ASP A 388 1.29 25.34 -17.18
CA ASP A 388 0.79 25.60 -18.54
C ASP A 388 -0.42 24.74 -18.89
N ASN A 389 -0.54 23.53 -18.30
CA ASN A 389 -1.63 22.59 -18.52
C ASN A 389 -2.04 21.92 -17.19
N PRO A 390 -3.00 22.47 -16.43
CA PRO A 390 -3.35 22.03 -15.09
C PRO A 390 -3.90 20.61 -14.97
N THR A 391 -4.29 19.95 -16.06
CA THR A 391 -4.84 18.58 -16.09
C THR A 391 -3.97 17.61 -16.89
N GLU A 392 -2.75 18.00 -17.26
CA GLU A 392 -1.89 17.24 -18.16
C GLU A 392 -1.70 15.79 -17.71
N TYR A 393 -1.39 15.56 -16.44
CA TYR A 393 -1.11 14.23 -15.93
C TYR A 393 -2.37 13.43 -15.65
N SER A 394 -3.43 14.07 -15.15
CA SER A 394 -4.72 13.41 -14.94
C SER A 394 -5.39 13.00 -16.26
N ASP A 395 -5.27 13.81 -17.32
CA ASP A 395 -5.76 13.45 -18.65
C ASP A 395 -4.91 12.34 -19.28
N ALA A 396 -3.57 12.42 -19.14
CA ALA A 396 -2.66 11.41 -19.66
C ALA A 396 -2.84 10.04 -18.99
N TRP A 397 -3.10 10.03 -17.68
CA TRP A 397 -3.32 8.79 -16.90
C TRP A 397 -4.44 7.92 -17.47
N GLN A 398 -5.56 8.51 -17.89
CA GLN A 398 -6.67 7.77 -18.49
C GLN A 398 -6.29 7.02 -19.79
N GLY A 399 -5.23 7.46 -20.45
CA GLY A 399 -4.68 6.86 -21.65
C GLY A 399 -3.53 5.87 -21.44
N LEU A 400 -3.18 5.54 -20.17
CA LEU A 400 -2.12 4.59 -19.89
C LEU A 400 -2.60 3.14 -20.04
N GLU A 401 -1.67 2.24 -20.36
CA GLU A 401 -1.92 0.81 -20.48
C GLU A 401 -1.74 0.13 -19.11
N ALA A 402 -2.84 -0.40 -18.56
CA ALA A 402 -2.85 -1.23 -17.36
C ALA A 402 -2.60 -2.71 -17.70
N GLY A 403 -2.21 -3.49 -16.69
CA GLY A 403 -1.99 -4.93 -16.77
C GLY A 403 -0.53 -5.36 -16.86
N VAL A 404 -0.28 -6.65 -16.63
CA VAL A 404 1.07 -7.26 -16.60
C VAL A 404 1.27 -8.19 -17.79
N ASP A 405 0.53 -9.30 -17.87
CA ASP A 405 0.68 -10.31 -18.95
C ASP A 405 -0.01 -9.89 -20.26
N SER A 406 -1.10 -9.18 -20.12
CA SER A 406 -1.82 -8.52 -21.20
C SER A 406 -1.99 -7.06 -20.85
N LYS A 407 -1.98 -6.18 -21.83
CA LYS A 407 -2.13 -4.74 -21.60
C LYS A 407 -3.31 -4.18 -22.38
N ALA A 408 -4.05 -3.27 -21.74
CA ALA A 408 -5.12 -2.51 -22.36
C ALA A 408 -5.15 -1.07 -21.79
N LEU A 409 -5.56 -0.11 -22.63
CA LEU A 409 -5.74 1.28 -22.16
C LEU A 409 -6.85 1.33 -21.10
N LEU A 410 -6.64 2.02 -20.00
CA LEU A 410 -7.67 2.25 -18.97
C LEU A 410 -8.97 2.77 -19.60
N SER A 411 -8.86 3.73 -20.54
CA SER A 411 -10.00 4.29 -21.28
C SER A 411 -10.69 3.33 -22.24
N SER A 412 -10.11 2.16 -22.53
CA SER A 412 -10.75 1.10 -23.30
C SER A 412 -11.50 0.09 -22.42
N ILE A 413 -11.22 0.09 -21.11
CA ILE A 413 -11.81 -0.81 -20.11
C ILE A 413 -12.95 -0.09 -19.37
N TYR A 414 -12.69 1.12 -18.89
CA TYR A 414 -13.60 1.87 -18.05
C TYR A 414 -14.12 3.14 -18.75
N PRO A 415 -15.39 3.53 -18.51
CA PRO A 415 -15.93 4.78 -19.01
C PRO A 415 -15.13 6.00 -18.53
N PRO A 416 -15.05 7.08 -19.35
CA PRO A 416 -14.33 8.29 -18.96
C PRO A 416 -14.84 8.94 -17.66
N GLU A 417 -16.13 8.85 -17.37
CA GLU A 417 -16.74 9.33 -16.15
C GLU A 417 -16.20 8.60 -14.92
N THR A 418 -16.09 7.28 -14.97
CA THR A 418 -15.54 6.44 -13.89
C THR A 418 -14.06 6.77 -13.64
N LEU A 419 -13.26 6.89 -14.71
CA LEU A 419 -11.85 7.25 -14.58
C LEU A 419 -11.67 8.67 -14.02
N THR A 420 -12.54 9.60 -14.38
CA THR A 420 -12.55 10.97 -13.83
C THR A 420 -12.92 10.95 -12.35
N GLU A 421 -13.92 10.16 -11.97
CA GLU A 421 -14.32 10.00 -10.56
C GLU A 421 -13.17 9.43 -9.72
N ILE A 422 -12.50 8.37 -10.20
CA ILE A 422 -11.34 7.78 -9.54
C ILE A 422 -10.20 8.81 -9.42
N SER A 423 -9.83 9.52 -10.49
CA SER A 423 -8.72 10.48 -10.47
C SER A 423 -9.00 11.68 -9.57
N THR A 424 -10.25 12.12 -9.47
CA THR A 424 -10.64 13.25 -8.62
C THR A 424 -10.90 12.86 -7.16
N SER A 425 -11.07 11.56 -6.87
CA SER A 425 -11.27 11.05 -5.50
C SER A 425 -10.10 11.40 -4.57
N THR A 426 -8.90 11.60 -5.11
CA THR A 426 -7.71 12.03 -4.35
C THR A 426 -7.93 13.31 -3.54
N ASN A 427 -8.89 14.16 -3.92
CA ASN A 427 -9.25 15.37 -3.17
C ASN A 427 -10.19 15.09 -1.97
N GLN A 428 -10.74 13.87 -1.87
CA GLN A 428 -11.66 13.44 -0.82
C GLN A 428 -11.03 12.39 0.10
N PHE A 429 -9.76 12.06 -0.12
CA PHE A 429 -9.06 11.11 0.73
C PHE A 429 -8.93 11.64 2.15
N ASP A 430 -9.15 10.75 3.09
CA ASP A 430 -8.90 11.01 4.50
C ASP A 430 -8.10 9.87 5.14
N ARG A 431 -7.46 10.15 6.24
CA ARG A 431 -6.62 9.22 6.98
C ARG A 431 -6.65 9.53 8.48
N TRP A 432 -6.82 8.51 9.27
CA TRP A 432 -6.82 8.62 10.72
C TRP A 432 -5.58 9.33 11.25
N GLY A 433 -5.81 10.40 12.03
CA GLY A 433 -4.80 11.11 12.80
C GLY A 433 -3.77 11.93 12.01
N ILE A 434 -3.64 11.71 10.69
CA ILE A 434 -2.63 12.41 9.88
C ILE A 434 -2.98 13.90 9.74
N PRO A 435 -4.21 14.29 9.36
CA PRO A 435 -4.58 15.71 9.29
C PRO A 435 -4.49 16.44 10.63
N GLN A 436 -4.65 15.71 11.73
CA GLN A 436 -4.54 16.25 13.08
C GLN A 436 -3.09 16.30 13.61
N GLY A 437 -2.08 16.00 12.76
CA GLY A 437 -0.66 16.01 13.14
C GLY A 437 -0.25 14.85 14.07
N GLN A 438 -1.04 13.75 14.07
CA GLN A 438 -0.80 12.56 14.89
C GLN A 438 -0.35 11.36 14.03
N GLY A 439 0.41 11.62 12.94
CA GLY A 439 0.88 10.59 12.03
C GLY A 439 1.70 9.49 12.68
N ALA A 440 2.51 9.81 13.70
CA ALA A 440 3.25 8.83 14.49
C ALA A 440 2.33 7.86 15.25
N LEU A 441 1.24 8.38 15.84
CA LEU A 441 0.23 7.54 16.50
C LEU A 441 -0.52 6.69 15.47
N ALA A 442 -0.92 7.26 14.33
CA ALA A 442 -1.58 6.53 13.25
C ALA A 442 -0.73 5.36 12.75
N ALA A 443 0.58 5.58 12.53
CA ALA A 443 1.53 4.55 12.16
C ALA A 443 1.66 3.44 13.24
N ALA A 444 1.70 3.82 14.53
CA ALA A 444 1.79 2.86 15.63
C ALA A 444 0.51 2.01 15.76
N VAL A 445 -0.68 2.62 15.67
CA VAL A 445 -1.98 1.94 15.72
C VAL A 445 -2.12 0.94 14.58
N SER A 446 -1.74 1.35 13.36
CA SER A 446 -1.73 0.48 12.19
C SER A 446 -0.73 -0.67 12.32
N GLY A 447 0.50 -0.38 12.76
CA GLY A 447 1.57 -1.37 12.94
C GLY A 447 1.28 -2.41 14.03
N GLN A 448 0.43 -2.09 15.01
CA GLN A 448 -0.05 -3.04 16.03
C GLN A 448 -1.33 -3.78 15.62
N PHE A 449 -1.90 -3.49 14.46
CA PHE A 449 -3.13 -4.09 13.94
C PHE A 449 -4.32 -4.00 14.92
N ILE A 450 -4.50 -2.87 15.61
CA ILE A 450 -5.54 -2.71 16.63
C ILE A 450 -6.93 -2.93 16.03
N ALA A 451 -7.32 -2.18 15.00
CA ALA A 451 -8.62 -2.34 14.37
C ALA A 451 -8.82 -3.73 13.73
N PRO A 452 -7.86 -4.31 12.99
CA PRO A 452 -7.97 -5.68 12.47
C PRO A 452 -8.25 -6.74 13.54
N GLN A 453 -7.56 -6.69 14.68
CA GLN A 453 -7.77 -7.65 15.76
C GLN A 453 -9.17 -7.51 16.38
N ILE A 454 -9.63 -6.29 16.60
CA ILE A 454 -10.95 -5.98 17.13
C ILE A 454 -12.03 -6.46 16.16
N ILE A 455 -11.94 -6.17 14.88
CA ILE A 455 -12.90 -6.60 13.85
C ILE A 455 -12.98 -8.13 13.78
N ALA A 456 -11.83 -8.82 13.72
CA ALA A 456 -11.81 -10.28 13.73
C ALA A 456 -12.50 -10.86 14.99
N SER A 457 -12.30 -10.24 16.15
CA SER A 457 -12.99 -10.61 17.39
C SER A 457 -14.49 -10.36 17.30
N MET A 458 -14.93 -9.20 16.83
CA MET A 458 -16.36 -8.87 16.69
C MET A 458 -17.07 -9.81 15.73
N VAL A 459 -16.49 -10.09 14.57
CA VAL A 459 -17.06 -11.00 13.55
C VAL A 459 -17.15 -12.43 14.09
N SER A 460 -16.13 -12.92 14.79
CA SER A 460 -16.07 -14.31 15.26
C SER A 460 -16.82 -14.56 16.58
N SER A 461 -16.77 -13.63 17.53
CA SER A 461 -17.29 -13.81 18.90
C SER A 461 -18.55 -12.98 19.19
N GLY A 462 -18.86 -11.98 18.38
CA GLY A 462 -19.99 -11.07 18.60
C GLY A 462 -19.76 -10.08 19.75
N THR A 463 -18.52 -9.64 19.96
CA THR A 463 -18.20 -8.54 20.89
C THR A 463 -19.02 -7.31 20.51
N SER A 464 -19.54 -6.58 21.49
CA SER A 464 -20.34 -5.37 21.24
C SER A 464 -19.49 -4.23 20.68
N GLY A 465 -20.10 -3.32 19.89
CA GLY A 465 -19.42 -2.12 19.40
C GLY A 465 -18.84 -1.25 20.53
N GLU A 466 -19.59 -1.11 21.65
CA GLU A 466 -19.13 -0.36 22.83
C GLU A 466 -17.89 -0.99 23.46
N ASP A 467 -17.87 -2.32 23.72
CA ASP A 467 -16.70 -3.00 24.29
C ASP A 467 -15.50 -2.94 23.34
N ALA A 468 -15.74 -3.09 22.04
CA ALA A 468 -14.73 -3.03 20.99
C ALA A 468 -14.10 -1.64 20.86
N ALA A 469 -14.92 -0.59 20.88
CA ALA A 469 -14.48 0.81 20.81
C ALA A 469 -13.70 1.22 22.08
N ASN A 470 -14.15 0.82 23.26
CA ASN A 470 -13.41 1.03 24.51
C ASN A 470 -12.05 0.31 24.49
N GLN A 471 -11.97 -0.92 23.96
CA GLN A 471 -10.70 -1.62 23.82
C GLN A 471 -9.76 -0.88 22.85
N ALA A 472 -10.26 -0.42 21.70
CA ALA A 472 -9.48 0.37 20.75
C ALA A 472 -8.94 1.66 21.37
N GLN A 473 -9.77 2.36 22.15
CA GLN A 473 -9.40 3.56 22.88
C GLN A 473 -8.24 3.30 23.87
N ASP A 474 -8.39 2.31 24.75
CA ASP A 474 -7.39 1.97 25.77
C ASP A 474 -6.04 1.59 25.13
N GLU A 475 -6.06 0.82 24.03
CA GLU A 475 -4.85 0.40 23.32
C GLU A 475 -4.18 1.59 22.61
N ALA A 476 -4.94 2.45 21.93
CA ALA A 476 -4.41 3.64 21.28
C ALA A 476 -3.88 4.68 22.26
N GLU A 477 -4.53 4.88 23.42
CA GLU A 477 -4.03 5.74 24.51
C GLU A 477 -2.70 5.22 25.09
N SER A 478 -2.58 3.89 25.23
CA SER A 478 -1.32 3.28 25.67
C SER A 478 -0.18 3.55 24.66
N LEU A 479 -0.44 3.39 23.37
CA LEU A 479 0.55 3.69 22.34
C LEU A 479 0.93 5.17 22.31
N LYS A 480 -0.05 6.06 22.46
CA LYS A 480 0.19 7.50 22.53
C LYS A 480 1.09 7.87 23.71
N ALA A 481 0.85 7.28 24.90
CA ALA A 481 1.69 7.48 26.07
C ALA A 481 3.12 6.96 25.85
N ASP A 482 3.29 5.82 25.17
CA ASP A 482 4.61 5.25 24.84
C ASP A 482 5.39 6.12 23.86
N LEU A 483 4.71 6.83 22.96
CA LEU A 483 5.30 7.83 22.06
C LEU A 483 5.64 9.15 22.77
N GLY A 484 5.21 9.34 24.04
CA GLY A 484 5.47 10.55 24.82
C GLY A 484 4.64 11.77 24.40
N GLN A 485 3.48 11.51 23.78
CA GLN A 485 2.55 12.53 23.27
C GLN A 485 1.39 12.81 24.22
#